data_0f17677f0c111ad244d4c76b4fcd2518
#
_entry.id   0f17677f0c111ad244d4c76b4fcd2518
#
_cell.length_a   1.000
_cell.length_b   1.000
_cell.length_c   1.000
_cell.angle_alpha   90.00
_cell.angle_beta   90.00
_cell.angle_gamma   90.00
#
_symmetry.space_group_name_H-M   'P 1'
#
loop_
_entity.id
_entity.type
_entity.pdbx_description
1 polymer ?
#
loop_
_entity_poly.entity_id
_entity_poly.type
_entity_poly.pdbx_seq_one_letter_code
_entity_poly.pdbx_strand_id
1 'polypeptide(L)'
;MNIFRIISFLLILSLVSCKTKYATKEFIYSEAPKSPDYSELNSWAAHPEKNDPIIDAFYNTEKKNLKADVFYIYPTLLTDNKNDSWNSDIKDDNQNSVVRNVAIKYQASAWANAGKIYSPLYRQVHYRSFYEPYTSNGGIKAGEIAYNDIRRAFIFYLQNFNNGRPIIIAGHSQGAYHCKTLLKEFFDGKDLQNQLIAAYIPCLLYTSPSPRDRG
;
A
#
# COMPACT_ATOMS: atom_id res chain seq x y z
N MET A 1 55.29 8.82 0.14
CA MET A 1 53.87 8.97 0.53
C MET A 1 53.44 7.63 1.08
N ASN A 2 53.17 7.54 2.39
CA ASN A 2 53.01 6.27 3.10
C ASN A 2 51.76 5.51 2.64
N ILE A 3 51.90 4.23 2.33
CA ILE A 3 50.85 3.30 1.97
C ILE A 3 49.62 3.42 2.90
N PHE A 4 49.84 3.61 4.20
CA PHE A 4 48.77 3.87 5.20
C PHE A 4 47.92 5.11 4.89
N ARG A 5 48.49 6.18 4.35
CA ARG A 5 47.73 7.40 3.96
C ARG A 5 46.89 7.18 2.72
N ILE A 6 47.38 6.36 1.79
CA ILE A 6 46.63 6.02 0.56
C ILE A 6 45.45 5.11 0.90
N ILE A 7 45.63 4.12 1.78
CA ILE A 7 44.58 3.23 2.26
C ILE A 7 43.51 4.01 3.04
N SER A 8 43.94 4.93 3.93
CA SER A 8 42.98 5.82 4.65
C SER A 8 42.19 6.72 3.70
N PHE A 9 42.82 7.25 2.64
CA PHE A 9 42.12 8.10 1.66
C PHE A 9 41.15 7.31 0.79
N LEU A 10 41.49 6.06 0.41
CA LEU A 10 40.60 5.13 -0.29
C LEU A 10 39.42 4.67 0.57
N LEU A 11 39.62 4.48 1.87
CA LEU A 11 38.55 4.13 2.81
C LEU A 11 37.55 5.28 3.02
N ILE A 12 38.02 6.52 3.00
CA ILE A 12 37.15 7.71 3.11
C ILE A 12 36.33 7.92 1.84
N LEU A 13 36.89 7.63 0.67
CA LEU A 13 36.18 7.73 -0.61
C LEU A 13 35.05 6.67 -0.75
N SER A 14 35.19 5.52 -0.09
CA SER A 14 34.14 4.47 -0.12
C SER A 14 32.92 4.80 0.74
N LEU A 15 32.94 5.83 1.58
CA LEU A 15 31.87 6.28 2.43
C LEU A 15 30.95 7.33 1.77
N VAL A 16 31.24 7.76 0.55
CA VAL A 16 30.36 8.64 -0.22
C VAL A 16 29.25 7.77 -0.82
N SER A 17 28.26 7.42 -0.01
CA SER A 17 27.02 6.82 -0.47
C SER A 17 26.32 7.83 -1.39
N CYS A 18 26.23 7.53 -2.69
CA CYS A 18 25.39 8.28 -3.62
C CYS A 18 23.92 8.12 -3.18
N LYS A 19 23.43 9.06 -2.38
CA LYS A 19 21.99 9.13 -2.10
C LYS A 19 21.26 9.44 -3.39
N THR A 20 20.36 8.58 -3.80
CA THR A 20 19.48 8.85 -4.94
C THR A 20 18.73 10.16 -4.70
N LYS A 21 18.94 11.12 -5.60
CA LYS A 21 18.22 12.39 -5.55
C LYS A 21 16.93 12.25 -6.35
N TYR A 22 15.81 12.43 -5.68
CA TYR A 22 14.49 12.44 -6.31
C TYR A 22 14.12 13.85 -6.74
N ALA A 23 13.46 13.97 -7.89
CA ALA A 23 12.74 15.18 -8.23
C ALA A 23 11.66 15.44 -7.17
N THR A 24 11.44 16.71 -6.83
CA THR A 24 10.44 17.10 -5.84
C THR A 24 9.99 18.53 -6.09
N LYS A 25 8.78 18.83 -5.66
CA LYS A 25 8.19 20.18 -5.63
C LYS A 25 7.59 20.43 -4.23
N GLU A 26 7.21 21.66 -3.97
CA GLU A 26 6.47 21.99 -2.76
C GLU A 26 5.17 21.18 -2.69
N PHE A 27 4.78 20.75 -1.47
CA PHE A 27 3.51 20.06 -1.28
C PHE A 27 2.37 21.08 -1.11
N ILE A 28 1.44 21.05 -2.06
CA ILE A 28 0.25 21.91 -2.05
C ILE A 28 -1.00 21.03 -2.14
N TYR A 29 -1.87 21.09 -1.11
CA TYR A 29 -3.07 20.24 -1.04
C TYR A 29 -4.01 20.39 -2.25
N SER A 30 -4.18 21.60 -2.77
CA SER A 30 -5.04 21.87 -3.93
C SER A 30 -4.51 21.28 -5.26
N GLU A 31 -3.23 20.92 -5.30
CA GLU A 31 -2.60 20.26 -6.45
C GLU A 31 -2.64 18.72 -6.36
N ALA A 32 -3.12 18.19 -5.26
CA ALA A 32 -3.28 16.73 -5.15
C ALA A 32 -4.27 16.22 -6.21
N PRO A 33 -4.01 15.06 -6.83
CA PRO A 33 -4.93 14.47 -7.79
C PRO A 33 -6.34 14.30 -7.22
N LYS A 34 -7.34 14.23 -8.10
CA LYS A 34 -8.75 14.08 -7.68
C LYS A 34 -8.94 12.79 -6.88
N SER A 35 -9.73 12.87 -5.84
CA SER A 35 -10.07 11.74 -4.97
C SER A 35 -10.86 10.66 -5.73
N PRO A 36 -10.59 9.35 -5.50
CA PRO A 36 -11.35 8.26 -6.09
C PRO A 36 -12.84 8.29 -5.71
N ASP A 37 -13.69 7.84 -6.63
CA ASP A 37 -15.09 7.49 -6.34
C ASP A 37 -15.22 5.98 -6.29
N TYR A 38 -15.42 5.42 -5.10
CA TYR A 38 -15.46 3.97 -4.88
C TYR A 38 -16.80 3.32 -5.24
N SER A 39 -17.79 4.10 -5.66
CA SER A 39 -18.98 3.56 -6.31
C SER A 39 -18.68 3.03 -7.72
N GLU A 40 -17.58 3.50 -8.32
CA GLU A 40 -17.15 3.10 -9.64
C GLU A 40 -16.17 1.92 -9.57
N LEU A 41 -16.43 0.84 -10.29
CA LEU A 41 -15.54 -0.34 -10.34
C LEU A 41 -14.13 0.00 -10.84
N ASN A 42 -13.98 1.05 -11.63
CA ASN A 42 -12.68 1.51 -12.11
C ASN A 42 -11.81 2.13 -11.03
N SER A 43 -12.39 2.48 -9.87
CA SER A 43 -11.63 2.90 -8.67
C SER A 43 -11.07 1.72 -7.87
N TRP A 44 -11.18 0.50 -8.37
CA TRP A 44 -10.67 -0.71 -7.73
C TRP A 44 -9.60 -1.36 -8.61
N ALA A 45 -8.44 -1.64 -8.05
CA ALA A 45 -7.38 -2.40 -8.72
C ALA A 45 -7.76 -3.89 -8.88
N ALA A 46 -8.44 -4.45 -7.86
CA ALA A 46 -9.12 -5.75 -7.92
C ALA A 46 -10.47 -5.67 -7.22
N HIS A 47 -11.48 -6.28 -7.81
CA HIS A 47 -12.83 -6.34 -7.28
C HIS A 47 -13.52 -7.63 -7.77
N PRO A 48 -14.32 -8.34 -6.93
CA PRO A 48 -14.93 -9.60 -7.33
C PRO A 48 -15.85 -9.51 -8.57
N GLU A 49 -16.49 -8.37 -8.79
CA GLU A 49 -17.39 -8.13 -9.93
C GLU A 49 -16.65 -7.76 -11.22
N LYS A 50 -15.33 -7.49 -11.13
CA LYS A 50 -14.52 -7.28 -12.34
C LYS A 50 -14.15 -8.63 -12.94
N ASN A 51 -14.33 -8.78 -14.25
CA ASN A 51 -13.70 -9.86 -15.02
C ASN A 51 -12.26 -9.45 -15.28
N ASP A 52 -11.35 -9.90 -14.44
CA ASP A 52 -9.94 -9.53 -14.51
C ASP A 52 -9.07 -10.78 -14.66
N PRO A 53 -8.59 -11.09 -15.87
CA PRO A 53 -7.80 -12.29 -16.13
C PRO A 53 -6.50 -12.34 -15.32
N ILE A 54 -5.99 -11.18 -14.84
CA ILE A 54 -4.77 -11.13 -14.03
C ILE A 54 -4.97 -11.83 -12.69
N ILE A 55 -6.12 -11.58 -12.03
CA ILE A 55 -6.39 -12.16 -10.72
C ILE A 55 -7.27 -13.42 -10.82
N ASP A 56 -8.14 -13.49 -11.82
CA ASP A 56 -9.11 -14.58 -11.96
C ASP A 56 -8.44 -15.94 -12.20
N ALA A 57 -7.26 -15.94 -12.85
CA ALA A 57 -6.46 -17.14 -13.07
C ALA A 57 -5.96 -17.82 -11.77
N PHE A 58 -5.97 -17.13 -10.65
CA PHE A 58 -5.50 -17.67 -9.37
C PHE A 58 -6.61 -18.22 -8.48
N TYR A 59 -7.87 -18.05 -8.84
CA TYR A 59 -8.98 -18.66 -8.11
C TYR A 59 -9.14 -20.14 -8.52
N ASN A 60 -9.12 -21.05 -7.55
CA ASN A 60 -9.37 -22.47 -7.76
C ASN A 60 -10.87 -22.82 -7.66
N THR A 61 -11.71 -21.85 -7.30
CA THR A 61 -13.16 -22.00 -7.19
C THR A 61 -13.86 -20.73 -7.65
N GLU A 62 -15.13 -20.82 -7.95
CA GLU A 62 -15.91 -19.61 -8.29
C GLU A 62 -15.93 -18.64 -7.11
N LYS A 63 -15.68 -17.35 -7.38
CA LYS A 63 -15.64 -16.27 -6.37
C LYS A 63 -16.88 -16.25 -5.47
N LYS A 64 -18.06 -16.60 -5.99
CA LYS A 64 -19.31 -16.65 -5.21
C LYS A 64 -19.27 -17.67 -4.07
N ASN A 65 -18.45 -18.73 -4.18
CA ASN A 65 -18.35 -19.80 -3.19
C ASN A 65 -17.39 -19.46 -2.04
N LEU A 66 -16.56 -18.41 -2.19
CA LEU A 66 -15.66 -17.96 -1.14
C LEU A 66 -16.43 -17.36 0.02
N LYS A 67 -16.06 -17.73 1.26
CA LYS A 67 -16.81 -17.38 2.48
C LYS A 67 -16.27 -16.13 3.18
N ALA A 68 -15.03 -15.75 2.92
CA ALA A 68 -14.40 -14.56 3.46
C ALA A 68 -14.13 -13.51 2.38
N ASP A 69 -13.78 -12.31 2.83
CA ASP A 69 -13.29 -11.23 1.99
C ASP A 69 -11.85 -10.90 2.37
N VAL A 70 -11.05 -10.48 1.39
CA VAL A 70 -9.71 -9.97 1.58
C VAL A 70 -9.68 -8.51 1.16
N PHE A 71 -9.50 -7.61 2.10
CA PHE A 71 -9.25 -6.21 1.80
C PHE A 71 -7.74 -6.01 1.70
N TYR A 72 -7.25 -5.86 0.46
CA TYR A 72 -5.82 -5.80 0.17
C TYR A 72 -5.38 -4.38 -0.18
N ILE A 73 -4.34 -3.89 0.52
CA ILE A 73 -3.74 -2.59 0.29
C ILE A 73 -2.32 -2.79 -0.27
N TYR A 74 -2.12 -2.40 -1.52
CA TYR A 74 -0.86 -2.61 -2.23
C TYR A 74 0.23 -1.61 -1.80
N PRO A 75 1.53 -1.93 -2.04
CA PRO A 75 2.64 -1.02 -1.78
C PRO A 75 2.64 0.16 -2.74
N THR A 76 3.44 1.21 -2.46
CA THR A 76 3.69 2.20 -3.48
C THR A 76 4.51 1.61 -4.64
N LEU A 77 4.08 1.93 -5.84
CA LEU A 77 4.75 1.65 -7.11
C LEU A 77 5.07 2.95 -7.87
N LEU A 78 4.86 4.09 -7.22
CA LEU A 78 5.27 5.41 -7.70
C LEU A 78 6.73 5.65 -7.25
N THR A 79 7.69 5.18 -8.08
CA THR A 79 9.12 5.09 -7.69
C THR A 79 10.07 5.82 -8.63
N ASP A 80 9.60 6.36 -9.75
CA ASP A 80 10.45 7.06 -10.73
C ASP A 80 11.08 8.31 -10.10
N ASN A 81 12.41 8.34 -10.03
CA ASN A 81 13.16 9.43 -9.42
C ASN A 81 13.05 10.77 -10.16
N LYS A 82 12.54 10.77 -11.39
CA LYS A 82 12.27 11.98 -12.19
C LYS A 82 10.86 12.53 -11.97
N ASN A 83 9.96 11.73 -11.38
CA ASN A 83 8.60 12.16 -11.09
C ASN A 83 8.58 13.00 -9.81
N ASP A 84 8.10 14.23 -9.89
CA ASP A 84 8.02 15.16 -8.75
C ASP A 84 6.69 15.13 -8.00
N SER A 85 5.70 14.35 -8.47
CA SER A 85 4.39 14.22 -7.84
C SER A 85 4.49 13.60 -6.45
N TRP A 86 3.74 14.11 -5.49
CA TRP A 86 3.65 13.54 -4.14
C TRP A 86 2.75 12.31 -4.08
N ASN A 87 1.65 12.34 -4.81
CA ASN A 87 0.68 11.26 -4.89
C ASN A 87 0.43 10.88 -6.35
N SER A 88 0.13 9.61 -6.61
CA SER A 88 -0.29 9.16 -7.94
C SER A 88 -1.70 9.66 -8.28
N ASP A 89 -1.93 9.92 -9.57
CA ASP A 89 -3.29 10.07 -10.09
C ASP A 89 -3.88 8.68 -10.37
N ILE A 90 -5.05 8.39 -9.84
CA ILE A 90 -5.76 7.13 -10.11
C ILE A 90 -6.31 7.04 -11.55
N LYS A 91 -6.24 8.13 -12.31
CA LYS A 91 -6.58 8.15 -13.74
C LYS A 91 -5.37 7.87 -14.64
N ASP A 92 -4.18 7.72 -14.07
CA ASP A 92 -2.99 7.31 -14.81
C ASP A 92 -3.05 5.80 -15.10
N ASP A 93 -3.47 5.44 -16.31
CA ASP A 93 -3.60 4.06 -16.75
C ASP A 93 -2.25 3.33 -16.78
N ASN A 94 -1.13 4.02 -17.01
CA ASN A 94 0.19 3.40 -16.95
C ASN A 94 0.52 3.00 -15.51
N GLN A 95 0.32 3.91 -14.55
CA GLN A 95 0.54 3.63 -13.14
C GLN A 95 -0.40 2.51 -12.64
N ASN A 96 -1.67 2.55 -13.03
CA ASN A 96 -2.65 1.52 -12.69
C ASN A 96 -2.30 0.14 -13.30
N SER A 97 -1.75 0.14 -14.52
CA SER A 97 -1.24 -1.08 -15.16
C SER A 97 -0.08 -1.68 -14.36
N VAL A 98 0.85 -0.86 -13.86
CA VAL A 98 1.93 -1.32 -12.98
C VAL A 98 1.36 -1.91 -11.69
N VAL A 99 0.39 -1.24 -11.04
CA VAL A 99 -0.28 -1.77 -9.84
C VAL A 99 -0.87 -3.15 -10.10
N ARG A 100 -1.61 -3.33 -11.20
CA ARG A 100 -2.26 -4.60 -11.54
C ARG A 100 -1.26 -5.70 -11.88
N ASN A 101 -0.27 -5.39 -12.72
CA ASN A 101 0.70 -6.39 -13.20
C ASN A 101 1.76 -6.76 -12.15
N VAL A 102 1.98 -5.94 -11.14
CA VAL A 102 2.96 -6.20 -10.08
C VAL A 102 2.25 -6.55 -8.77
N ALA A 103 1.53 -5.60 -8.14
CA ALA A 103 0.98 -5.81 -6.80
C ALA A 103 -0.21 -6.78 -6.80
N ILE A 104 -1.16 -6.63 -7.73
CA ILE A 104 -2.31 -7.54 -7.77
C ILE A 104 -1.86 -8.92 -8.21
N LYS A 105 -1.10 -9.02 -9.30
CA LYS A 105 -0.67 -10.30 -9.87
C LYS A 105 0.22 -11.12 -8.94
N TYR A 106 1.19 -10.51 -8.26
CA TYR A 106 2.23 -11.24 -7.52
C TYR A 106 2.09 -11.16 -6.00
N GLN A 107 1.17 -10.35 -5.49
CA GLN A 107 0.97 -10.22 -4.05
C GLN A 107 -0.49 -10.51 -3.66
N ALA A 108 -1.46 -9.77 -4.20
CA ALA A 108 -2.87 -10.00 -3.89
C ALA A 108 -3.34 -11.40 -4.29
N SER A 109 -2.83 -11.96 -5.38
CA SER A 109 -3.16 -13.30 -5.88
C SER A 109 -2.90 -14.42 -4.85
N ALA A 110 -1.97 -14.23 -3.92
CA ALA A 110 -1.73 -15.19 -2.83
C ALA A 110 -2.99 -15.43 -1.97
N TRP A 111 -3.93 -14.51 -1.98
CA TRP A 111 -5.16 -14.56 -1.20
C TRP A 111 -6.38 -15.04 -1.97
N ALA A 112 -6.25 -15.32 -3.28
CA ALA A 112 -7.38 -15.64 -4.15
C ALA A 112 -8.23 -16.82 -3.66
N ASN A 113 -7.61 -17.80 -2.97
CA ASN A 113 -8.33 -18.96 -2.43
C ASN A 113 -8.76 -18.79 -0.96
N ALA A 114 -8.33 -17.71 -0.30
CA ALA A 114 -8.74 -17.38 1.06
C ALA A 114 -10.03 -16.54 1.10
N GLY A 115 -10.27 -15.69 0.10
CA GLY A 115 -11.45 -14.84 0.07
C GLY A 115 -11.58 -14.03 -1.22
N LYS A 116 -12.72 -13.33 -1.34
CA LYS A 116 -12.96 -12.38 -2.42
C LYS A 116 -12.05 -11.17 -2.23
N ILE A 117 -11.26 -10.85 -3.25
CA ILE A 117 -10.28 -9.77 -3.14
C ILE A 117 -10.91 -8.44 -3.51
N TYR A 118 -10.81 -7.49 -2.59
CA TYR A 118 -11.12 -6.08 -2.74
C TYR A 118 -9.83 -5.27 -2.56
N SER A 119 -9.37 -4.62 -3.60
CA SER A 119 -8.16 -3.78 -3.56
C SER A 119 -8.47 -2.42 -4.20
N PRO A 120 -8.62 -1.35 -3.40
CA PRO A 120 -8.91 -0.03 -3.95
C PRO A 120 -7.70 0.54 -4.68
N LEU A 121 -7.92 1.27 -5.77
CA LEU A 121 -6.96 2.26 -6.25
C LEU A 121 -6.98 3.43 -5.27
N TYR A 122 -5.83 3.92 -4.90
CA TYR A 122 -5.69 5.06 -3.99
C TYR A 122 -4.53 5.93 -4.44
N ARG A 123 -4.54 7.18 -4.04
CA ARG A 123 -3.46 8.14 -4.35
C ARG A 123 -2.21 7.78 -3.56
N GLN A 124 -1.56 6.65 -3.95
CA GLN A 124 -0.35 6.16 -3.33
C GLN A 124 0.73 7.24 -3.29
N VAL A 125 1.51 7.31 -2.20
CA VAL A 125 2.58 8.30 -2.10
C VAL A 125 3.79 7.87 -2.91
N HIS A 126 4.55 8.85 -3.38
CA HIS A 126 5.83 8.57 -4.00
C HIS A 126 6.81 7.93 -3.01
N TYR A 127 7.58 6.94 -3.46
CA TYR A 127 8.55 6.20 -2.64
C TYR A 127 9.52 7.08 -1.84
N ARG A 128 9.93 8.26 -2.39
CA ARG A 128 10.78 9.21 -1.66
C ARG A 128 10.21 9.68 -0.32
N SER A 129 8.88 9.65 -0.16
CA SER A 129 8.20 10.09 1.06
C SER A 129 8.62 9.32 2.32
N PHE A 130 9.29 8.19 2.17
CA PHE A 130 9.83 7.39 3.27
C PHE A 130 11.26 7.78 3.68
N TYR A 131 11.85 8.80 3.07
CA TYR A 131 13.22 9.25 3.30
C TYR A 131 13.27 10.74 3.57
N GLU A 132 14.09 11.15 4.55
CA GLU A 132 14.38 12.56 4.76
C GLU A 132 15.27 13.13 3.63
N PRO A 133 15.05 14.39 3.24
CA PRO A 133 14.13 15.38 3.82
C PRO A 133 12.69 15.30 3.27
N TYR A 134 12.38 14.39 2.37
CA TYR A 134 11.08 14.34 1.67
C TYR A 134 9.93 14.00 2.63
N THR A 135 10.18 13.15 3.65
CA THR A 135 9.19 12.83 4.67
C THR A 135 8.64 14.10 5.31
N SER A 136 9.52 14.95 5.82
CA SER A 136 9.16 16.21 6.49
C SER A 136 8.62 17.27 5.53
N ASN A 137 9.12 17.32 4.27
CA ASN A 137 8.77 18.36 3.31
C ASN A 137 7.39 18.18 2.64
N GLY A 138 6.75 17.03 2.80
CA GLY A 138 5.44 16.78 2.19
C GLY A 138 4.97 15.31 2.29
N GLY A 139 5.88 14.38 2.56
CA GLY A 139 5.58 12.95 2.61
C GLY A 139 4.50 12.59 3.62
N ILE A 140 4.50 13.21 4.81
CA ILE A 140 3.47 13.01 5.84
C ILE A 140 2.10 13.44 5.31
N LYS A 141 2.00 14.64 4.74
CA LYS A 141 0.74 15.18 4.19
C LYS A 141 0.22 14.33 3.02
N ALA A 142 1.12 13.89 2.15
CA ALA A 142 0.78 12.96 1.07
C ALA A 142 0.28 11.61 1.60
N GLY A 143 0.87 11.13 2.71
CA GLY A 143 0.43 9.93 3.42
C GLY A 143 -0.98 10.02 4.00
N GLU A 144 -1.35 11.20 4.52
CA GLU A 144 -2.71 11.49 5.00
C GLU A 144 -3.74 11.41 3.87
N ILE A 145 -3.41 11.97 2.68
CA ILE A 145 -4.26 11.86 1.48
C ILE A 145 -4.46 10.39 1.11
N ALA A 146 -3.37 9.61 1.05
CA ALA A 146 -3.42 8.19 0.70
C ALA A 146 -4.27 7.39 1.71
N TYR A 147 -4.09 7.62 3.00
CA TYR A 147 -4.88 6.95 4.03
C TYR A 147 -6.36 7.32 3.96
N ASN A 148 -6.68 8.60 3.74
CA ASN A 148 -8.07 9.04 3.60
C ASN A 148 -8.79 8.33 2.43
N ASP A 149 -8.10 8.07 1.33
CA ASP A 149 -8.67 7.29 0.23
C ASP A 149 -8.97 5.86 0.67
N ILE A 150 -8.00 5.18 1.31
CA ILE A 150 -8.16 3.81 1.80
C ILE A 150 -9.28 3.73 2.83
N ARG A 151 -9.35 4.69 3.76
CA ARG A 151 -10.42 4.79 4.75
C ARG A 151 -11.80 4.88 4.10
N ARG A 152 -11.95 5.74 3.09
CA ARG A 152 -13.20 5.89 2.33
C ARG A 152 -13.55 4.62 1.56
N ALA A 153 -12.55 3.99 0.93
CA ALA A 153 -12.75 2.72 0.24
C ALA A 153 -13.22 1.62 1.19
N PHE A 154 -12.63 1.54 2.38
CA PHE A 154 -13.00 0.55 3.38
C PHE A 154 -14.42 0.76 3.92
N ILE A 155 -14.79 2.01 4.20
CA ILE A 155 -16.16 2.34 4.61
C ILE A 155 -17.16 1.95 3.51
N PHE A 156 -16.86 2.32 2.25
CA PHE A 156 -17.72 1.97 1.11
C PHE A 156 -17.83 0.46 0.94
N TYR A 157 -16.73 -0.27 1.06
CA TYR A 157 -16.70 -1.73 1.03
C TYR A 157 -17.58 -2.36 2.12
N LEU A 158 -17.48 -1.89 3.36
CA LEU A 158 -18.31 -2.41 4.46
C LEU A 158 -19.81 -2.18 4.21
N GLN A 159 -20.16 -1.02 3.69
CA GLN A 159 -21.55 -0.62 3.48
C GLN A 159 -22.21 -1.31 2.28
N ASN A 160 -21.43 -1.61 1.22
CA ASN A 160 -22.00 -2.03 -0.06
C ASN A 160 -21.64 -3.46 -0.48
N PHE A 161 -20.52 -4.01 0.02
CA PHE A 161 -20.00 -5.28 -0.51
C PHE A 161 -19.81 -6.37 0.54
N ASN A 162 -19.43 -6.03 1.77
CA ASN A 162 -19.03 -7.02 2.78
C ASN A 162 -20.22 -7.89 3.25
N ASN A 163 -21.39 -7.32 3.48
CA ASN A 163 -22.57 -8.04 3.96
C ASN A 163 -22.32 -8.93 5.19
N GLY A 164 -21.52 -8.45 6.15
CA GLY A 164 -21.20 -9.17 7.39
C GLY A 164 -20.27 -10.37 7.21
N ARG A 165 -19.59 -10.50 6.09
CA ARG A 165 -18.65 -11.62 5.81
C ARG A 165 -17.36 -11.45 6.64
N PRO A 166 -16.73 -12.58 7.03
CA PRO A 166 -15.42 -12.53 7.67
C PRO A 166 -14.38 -11.83 6.80
N ILE A 167 -13.47 -11.09 7.44
CA ILE A 167 -12.53 -10.18 6.77
C ILE A 167 -11.09 -10.61 7.05
N ILE A 168 -10.27 -10.63 6.02
CA ILE A 168 -8.81 -10.67 6.10
C ILE A 168 -8.31 -9.30 5.67
N ILE A 169 -7.48 -8.65 6.49
CA ILE A 169 -6.78 -7.42 6.15
C ILE A 169 -5.36 -7.80 5.71
N ALA A 170 -4.99 -7.43 4.50
CA ALA A 170 -3.66 -7.71 3.99
C ALA A 170 -3.05 -6.48 3.31
N GLY A 171 -1.75 -6.27 3.46
CA GLY A 171 -1.05 -5.15 2.82
C GLY A 171 0.46 -5.32 2.90
N HIS A 172 1.16 -4.66 1.99
CA HIS A 172 2.62 -4.72 1.92
C HIS A 172 3.23 -3.30 1.88
N SER A 173 4.37 -3.09 2.56
CA SER A 173 5.11 -1.82 2.55
C SER A 173 4.20 -0.63 2.94
N GLN A 174 3.99 0.36 2.07
CA GLN A 174 3.04 1.46 2.30
C GLN A 174 1.64 0.92 2.67
N GLY A 175 1.17 -0.13 1.99
CA GLY A 175 -0.10 -0.78 2.29
C GLY A 175 -0.15 -1.33 3.72
N ALA A 176 0.95 -1.91 4.21
CA ALA A 176 1.03 -2.40 5.59
C ALA A 176 0.93 -1.25 6.62
N TYR A 177 1.54 -0.10 6.31
CA TYR A 177 1.39 1.12 7.12
C TYR A 177 -0.08 1.55 7.25
N HIS A 178 -0.80 1.56 6.14
CA HIS A 178 -2.21 1.90 6.12
C HIS A 178 -3.07 0.84 6.80
N CYS A 179 -2.77 -0.45 6.63
CA CYS A 179 -3.44 -1.54 7.34
C CYS A 179 -3.34 -1.37 8.86
N LYS A 180 -2.16 -0.98 9.39
CA LYS A 180 -1.98 -0.75 10.84
C LYS A 180 -2.95 0.33 11.34
N THR A 181 -3.07 1.44 10.61
CA THR A 181 -3.97 2.54 10.98
C THR A 181 -5.43 2.10 10.86
N LEU A 182 -5.77 1.37 9.79
CA LEU A 182 -7.11 0.82 9.56
C LEU A 182 -7.54 -0.14 10.68
N LEU A 183 -6.65 -1.06 11.08
CA LEU A 183 -6.90 -2.00 12.19
C LEU A 183 -7.18 -1.27 13.49
N LYS A 184 -6.40 -0.24 13.81
CA LYS A 184 -6.61 0.58 15.01
C LYS A 184 -7.93 1.37 14.94
N GLU A 185 -8.30 1.89 13.78
CA GLU A 185 -9.49 2.72 13.64
C GLU A 185 -10.78 1.92 13.62
N PHE A 186 -10.81 0.77 12.96
CA PHE A 186 -12.04 0.03 12.69
C PHE A 186 -12.22 -1.26 13.49
N PHE A 187 -11.13 -1.86 13.99
CA PHE A 187 -11.19 -3.17 14.62
C PHE A 187 -10.83 -3.15 16.11
N ASP A 188 -9.80 -2.41 16.50
CA ASP A 188 -9.27 -2.41 17.87
C ASP A 188 -10.34 -1.94 18.86
N GLY A 189 -10.87 -2.86 19.68
CA GLY A 189 -11.95 -2.61 20.63
C GLY A 189 -13.29 -2.24 20.00
N LYS A 190 -13.54 -2.58 18.74
CA LYS A 190 -14.79 -2.34 17.98
C LYS A 190 -15.49 -3.65 17.66
N ASP A 191 -16.80 -3.59 17.41
CA ASP A 191 -17.62 -4.77 17.06
C ASP A 191 -17.12 -5.48 15.80
N LEU A 192 -16.55 -4.72 14.85
CA LEU A 192 -15.98 -5.26 13.61
C LEU A 192 -14.82 -6.23 13.87
N GLN A 193 -14.17 -6.19 15.03
CA GLN A 193 -13.14 -7.14 15.44
C GLN A 193 -13.62 -8.58 15.37
N ASN A 194 -14.91 -8.83 15.62
CA ASN A 194 -15.50 -10.16 15.56
C ASN A 194 -15.56 -10.76 14.16
N GLN A 195 -15.42 -9.93 13.11
CA GLN A 195 -15.34 -10.36 11.72
C GLN A 195 -13.90 -10.53 11.22
N LEU A 196 -12.88 -10.10 11.98
CA LEU A 196 -11.49 -10.18 11.57
C LEU A 196 -10.94 -11.60 11.76
N ILE A 197 -10.64 -12.29 10.64
CA ILE A 197 -9.98 -13.59 10.66
C ILE A 197 -8.49 -13.42 10.96
N ALA A 198 -7.82 -12.54 10.21
CA ALA A 198 -6.39 -12.32 10.29
C ALA A 198 -5.98 -10.98 9.69
N ALA A 199 -4.81 -10.48 10.09
CA ALA A 199 -4.14 -9.34 9.50
C ALA A 199 -2.71 -9.73 9.06
N TYR A 200 -2.39 -9.52 7.77
CA TYR A 200 -1.07 -9.80 7.20
C TYR A 200 -0.44 -8.49 6.74
N ILE A 201 0.49 -7.97 7.54
CA ILE A 201 1.11 -6.66 7.37
C ILE A 201 2.65 -6.76 7.39
N PRO A 202 3.28 -7.50 6.46
CA PRO A 202 4.72 -7.62 6.39
C PRO A 202 5.38 -6.22 6.23
N CYS A 203 6.65 -6.12 6.59
CA CYS A 203 7.46 -4.91 6.72
C CYS A 203 7.22 -4.06 7.98
N LEU A 204 6.19 -4.30 8.78
CA LEU A 204 6.00 -3.64 10.07
C LEU A 204 6.49 -4.48 11.26
N LEU A 205 6.72 -5.77 11.06
CA LEU A 205 7.16 -6.70 12.11
C LEU A 205 8.57 -6.40 12.64
N TYR A 206 9.39 -5.65 11.90
CA TYR A 206 10.73 -5.25 12.36
C TYR A 206 10.75 -4.10 13.38
N THR A 207 9.60 -3.48 13.64
CA THR A 207 9.50 -2.31 14.52
C THR A 207 8.66 -2.56 15.78
N SER A 208 8.07 -3.75 15.91
CA SER A 208 7.30 -4.12 17.10
C SER A 208 7.89 -5.41 17.71
N PRO A 209 8.22 -5.43 19.00
CA PRO A 209 8.65 -6.67 19.66
C PRO A 209 7.54 -7.72 19.50
N SER A 210 7.95 -8.93 19.12
CA SER A 210 7.04 -10.09 19.07
C SER A 210 6.42 -10.30 20.46
N PRO A 211 5.17 -10.77 20.54
CA PRO A 211 4.60 -11.21 21.83
C PRO A 211 5.48 -12.24 22.56
N ARG A 212 6.33 -12.97 21.84
CA ARG A 212 7.31 -13.91 22.41
C ARG A 212 8.54 -13.22 23.04
N ASP A 213 8.78 -11.95 22.68
CA ASP A 213 9.91 -11.16 23.19
C ASP A 213 9.52 -10.40 24.49
N ARG A 214 8.30 -10.61 24.99
CA ARG A 214 7.77 -10.07 26.24
C ARG A 214 7.77 -11.12 27.37
N GLY A 215 8.79 -11.97 27.36
CA GLY A 215 9.05 -12.88 28.46
C GLY A 215 9.67 -12.20 29.66
#